data_d09002aef9ddbf98f3053e5d464d85fc
#
_entry.id   d09002aef9ddbf98f3053e5d464d85fc
#
_cell.length_a   1.000
_cell.length_b   1.000
_cell.length_c   1.000
_cell.angle_alpha   90.00
_cell.angle_beta   90.00
_cell.angle_gamma   90.00
#
_symmetry.space_group_name_H-M   'P 1'
#
loop_
_entity.id
_entity.type
_entity.pdbx_description
1 polymer ?
#
loop_
_entity_poly.entity_id
_entity_poly.type
_entity_poly.pdbx_seq_one_letter_code
_entity_poly.pdbx_strand_id
1 'polypeptide(L)'
;RKMRVMPAPDIEVVKIVPGSQVVLNESLNAVEVLDPDRAGEVVKVKDRLGDDRALVFGRGDEVHVAYLAGDLLQNSVRAGDNVLFDPRSVVITELLPKEEVEELVLEEIPDVGYEDIGGLEGQIEAIRDAVELPFLYAELFNEHELEPPKGVLLYGPPGCGKTLIAKAVAKSLAEKVAERTGREDARSYFLNVKGPELLNKYVGETERQIREIFQRAKERSEEGLPVIVFFDEMDSIFRTRGTGISSDVESTIVPQLLSELDGVETLKNVIVIGASNREDLIDPAILRPGRLDVKIKIERPDAAQAMDVMAKYLHPSVPIHPDEVGKHGGDLQLACHRMIEKTIERMYAASDENRFLEVTYASGDKEILYFKDFNSGAMIENIVRRAKKDAIKRFLSKGEKGVKGEDLFHAIRDEFKENEDLPNTTNPDDWARISGKKGERIVYVRTLLGLEGDGRQVERVSAGQYL
;
A
#
# COMPACT_ATOMS: atom_id res chain seq x y z
N ARG A 1 2.11 -34.06 -41.31
CA ARG A 1 2.69 -34.17 -42.68
C ARG A 1 2.83 -32.75 -43.24
N LYS A 2 4.04 -32.37 -43.67
CA LYS A 2 4.25 -31.12 -44.40
C LYS A 2 3.82 -31.37 -45.87
N MET A 3 2.96 -30.50 -46.41
CA MET A 3 2.52 -30.54 -47.80
C MET A 3 2.93 -29.23 -48.48
N ARG A 4 3.26 -29.32 -49.77
CA ARG A 4 3.49 -28.15 -50.60
C ARG A 4 2.19 -27.85 -51.33
N VAL A 5 1.64 -26.65 -51.12
CA VAL A 5 0.34 -26.22 -51.64
C VAL A 5 0.57 -25.04 -52.55
N MET A 6 -0.17 -24.97 -53.68
CA MET A 6 -0.13 -23.81 -54.56
C MET A 6 -1.29 -22.86 -54.21
N PRO A 7 -1.04 -21.54 -54.13
CA PRO A 7 -2.13 -20.58 -54.00
C PRO A 7 -2.94 -20.50 -55.30
N ALA A 8 -4.26 -20.36 -55.19
CA ALA A 8 -5.10 -20.02 -56.31
C ALA A 8 -4.76 -18.63 -56.86
N PRO A 9 -5.03 -18.34 -58.15
CA PRO A 9 -4.66 -17.06 -58.77
C PRO A 9 -5.23 -15.82 -58.05
N ASP A 10 -6.33 -15.99 -57.36
CA ASP A 10 -7.05 -14.91 -56.65
C ASP A 10 -6.54 -14.65 -55.24
N ILE A 11 -5.57 -15.46 -54.74
CA ILE A 11 -5.00 -15.28 -53.42
C ILE A 11 -3.76 -14.40 -53.46
N GLU A 12 -3.76 -13.32 -52.69
CA GLU A 12 -2.57 -12.51 -52.44
C GLU A 12 -1.61 -13.29 -51.51
N VAL A 13 -0.52 -13.80 -52.08
CA VAL A 13 0.49 -14.60 -51.35
C VAL A 13 1.06 -13.83 -50.11
N VAL A 14 1.05 -12.53 -50.15
CA VAL A 14 1.51 -11.66 -49.05
C VAL A 14 0.65 -11.79 -47.77
N LYS A 15 -0.61 -12.26 -47.93
CA LYS A 15 -1.51 -12.50 -46.78
C LYS A 15 -1.27 -13.83 -46.08
N ILE A 16 -0.49 -14.74 -46.71
CA ILE A 16 -0.15 -16.03 -46.09
C ILE A 16 1.07 -15.86 -45.19
N VAL A 17 0.82 -15.70 -43.91
CA VAL A 17 1.84 -15.56 -42.88
C VAL A 17 1.92 -16.83 -42.03
N PRO A 18 3.03 -17.08 -41.32
CA PRO A 18 3.10 -18.21 -40.40
C PRO A 18 1.92 -18.19 -39.41
N GLY A 19 1.24 -19.32 -39.24
CA GLY A 19 0.05 -19.46 -38.38
C GLY A 19 -1.29 -19.27 -39.10
N SER A 20 -1.35 -18.72 -40.33
CA SER A 20 -2.60 -18.60 -41.09
C SER A 20 -3.20 -19.97 -41.41
N GLN A 21 -4.50 -20.10 -41.24
CA GLN A 21 -5.24 -21.28 -41.77
C GLN A 21 -5.59 -21.06 -43.23
N VAL A 22 -5.49 -22.09 -44.00
CA VAL A 22 -5.84 -22.04 -45.42
C VAL A 22 -6.88 -23.10 -45.77
N VAL A 23 -7.89 -22.71 -46.55
CA VAL A 23 -8.88 -23.64 -47.11
C VAL A 23 -8.33 -24.18 -48.40
N LEU A 24 -8.33 -25.49 -48.54
CA LEU A 24 -7.87 -26.18 -49.75
C LEU A 24 -9.06 -26.68 -50.57
N ASN A 25 -8.98 -26.56 -51.92
CA ASN A 25 -9.92 -27.20 -52.84
C ASN A 25 -9.58 -28.67 -53.03
N GLU A 26 -10.39 -29.38 -53.83
CA GLU A 26 -10.18 -30.79 -54.17
C GLU A 26 -8.82 -31.09 -54.85
N SER A 27 -8.23 -30.10 -55.49
CA SER A 27 -6.91 -30.18 -56.15
C SER A 27 -5.78 -29.77 -55.21
N LEU A 28 -6.05 -29.57 -53.89
CA LEU A 28 -5.11 -29.17 -52.87
C LEU A 28 -4.47 -27.80 -53.11
N ASN A 29 -5.16 -26.88 -53.79
CA ASN A 29 -4.75 -25.49 -53.91
C ASN A 29 -5.41 -24.68 -52.81
N ALA A 30 -4.67 -23.72 -52.24
CA ALA A 30 -5.21 -22.79 -51.26
C ALA A 30 -6.16 -21.82 -51.98
N VAL A 31 -7.43 -21.78 -51.55
CA VAL A 31 -8.48 -20.97 -52.14
C VAL A 31 -8.97 -19.86 -51.23
N GLU A 32 -8.65 -19.94 -49.92
CA GLU A 32 -9.00 -18.93 -48.94
C GLU A 32 -7.96 -18.93 -47.81
N VAL A 33 -7.68 -17.77 -47.29
CA VAL A 33 -6.79 -17.57 -46.12
C VAL A 33 -7.65 -17.09 -44.96
N LEU A 34 -7.62 -17.84 -43.87
CA LEU A 34 -8.32 -17.53 -42.62
C LEU A 34 -7.32 -17.02 -41.58
N ASP A 35 -7.84 -16.28 -40.59
CA ASP A 35 -7.04 -15.85 -39.45
C ASP A 35 -6.45 -17.05 -38.69
N PRO A 36 -5.33 -16.86 -37.97
CA PRO A 36 -4.77 -17.88 -37.12
C PRO A 36 -5.78 -18.39 -36.10
N ASP A 37 -5.75 -19.67 -35.79
CA ASP A 37 -6.55 -20.23 -34.71
C ASP A 37 -6.07 -19.65 -33.37
N ARG A 38 -7.01 -19.14 -32.56
CA ARG A 38 -6.74 -18.61 -31.24
C ARG A 38 -6.82 -19.68 -30.13
N ALA A 39 -6.65 -20.94 -30.52
CA ALA A 39 -6.56 -22.05 -29.57
C ALA A 39 -5.10 -22.42 -29.35
N GLY A 40 -4.70 -22.49 -28.06
CA GLY A 40 -3.31 -22.81 -27.71
C GLY A 40 -3.10 -22.91 -26.21
N GLU A 41 -1.85 -23.06 -25.86
CA GLU A 41 -1.41 -23.05 -24.45
C GLU A 41 -0.74 -21.72 -24.14
N VAL A 42 -1.01 -21.17 -22.94
CA VAL A 42 -0.31 -20.00 -22.46
C VAL A 42 1.09 -20.42 -22.03
N VAL A 43 2.11 -19.82 -22.66
CA VAL A 43 3.51 -20.11 -22.38
C VAL A 43 4.30 -18.82 -22.23
N LYS A 44 5.43 -18.89 -21.54
CA LYS A 44 6.30 -17.73 -21.33
C LYS A 44 7.44 -17.71 -22.33
N VAL A 45 7.70 -16.55 -22.90
CA VAL A 45 8.85 -16.37 -23.82
C VAL A 45 10.13 -16.35 -23.01
N LYS A 46 11.07 -17.23 -23.36
CA LYS A 46 12.41 -17.26 -22.75
C LYS A 46 13.34 -16.25 -23.38
N ASP A 47 13.34 -16.19 -24.74
CA ASP A 47 14.20 -15.28 -25.48
C ASP A 47 13.68 -15.14 -26.93
N ARG A 48 14.04 -14.04 -27.60
CA ARG A 48 13.71 -13.83 -29.01
C ARG A 48 14.87 -14.31 -29.90
N LEU A 49 14.57 -15.10 -30.92
CA LEU A 49 15.53 -15.63 -31.88
C LEU A 49 15.36 -14.98 -33.26
N GLY A 50 16.05 -13.86 -33.48
CA GLY A 50 15.90 -13.09 -34.71
C GLY A 50 14.55 -12.42 -34.85
N ASP A 51 14.07 -12.22 -36.09
CA ASP A 51 12.85 -11.44 -36.34
C ASP A 51 11.58 -12.28 -36.35
N ASP A 52 11.69 -13.59 -36.57
CA ASP A 52 10.56 -14.47 -36.85
C ASP A 52 10.34 -15.61 -35.85
N ARG A 53 11.21 -15.75 -34.83
CA ARG A 53 11.17 -16.86 -33.88
C ARG A 53 11.40 -16.42 -32.44
N ALA A 54 10.88 -17.23 -31.50
CA ALA A 54 11.14 -17.08 -30.07
C ALA A 54 11.36 -18.46 -29.43
N LEU A 55 12.08 -18.46 -28.30
CA LEU A 55 12.17 -19.59 -27.38
C LEU A 55 11.04 -19.46 -26.37
N VAL A 56 10.27 -20.51 -26.16
CA VAL A 56 9.18 -20.53 -25.15
C VAL A 56 9.34 -21.72 -24.23
N PHE A 57 8.91 -21.53 -22.97
CA PHE A 57 8.82 -22.61 -22.00
C PHE A 57 7.51 -23.38 -22.23
N GLY A 58 7.61 -24.67 -22.58
CA GLY A 58 6.47 -25.59 -22.65
C GLY A 58 6.17 -26.21 -21.28
N ARG A 59 5.28 -27.22 -21.28
CA ARG A 59 4.96 -27.97 -20.07
C ARG A 59 6.18 -28.74 -19.56
N GLY A 60 6.48 -28.63 -18.27
CA GLY A 60 7.58 -29.37 -17.63
C GLY A 60 8.98 -28.81 -17.93
N ASP A 61 9.11 -27.50 -18.11
CA ASP A 61 10.36 -26.77 -18.39
C ASP A 61 11.06 -27.14 -19.72
N GLU A 62 10.34 -27.80 -20.62
CA GLU A 62 10.85 -28.02 -21.97
C GLU A 62 10.90 -26.70 -22.74
N VAL A 63 11.99 -26.48 -23.47
CA VAL A 63 12.16 -25.27 -24.28
C VAL A 63 11.85 -25.58 -25.74
N HIS A 64 10.88 -24.86 -26.32
CA HIS A 64 10.49 -24.98 -27.71
C HIS A 64 10.91 -23.74 -28.50
N VAL A 65 11.32 -23.95 -29.76
CA VAL A 65 11.50 -22.87 -30.73
C VAL A 65 10.18 -22.69 -31.47
N ALA A 66 9.55 -21.52 -31.30
CA ALA A 66 8.26 -21.22 -31.94
C ALA A 66 8.42 -20.10 -32.98
N TYR A 67 7.58 -20.14 -34.03
CA TYR A 67 7.47 -19.07 -35.02
C TYR A 67 6.48 -18.01 -34.55
N LEU A 68 6.72 -16.75 -34.87
CA LEU A 68 5.79 -15.65 -34.60
C LEU A 68 4.75 -15.56 -35.73
N ALA A 69 3.46 -15.44 -35.36
CA ALA A 69 2.41 -15.15 -36.32
C ALA A 69 2.52 -13.73 -36.89
N GLY A 70 1.88 -13.47 -38.02
CA GLY A 70 2.09 -12.25 -38.81
C GLY A 70 2.07 -10.93 -38.09
N ASP A 71 1.10 -10.69 -37.19
CA ASP A 71 0.99 -9.46 -36.45
C ASP A 71 2.08 -9.31 -35.39
N LEU A 72 2.61 -10.43 -34.87
CA LEU A 72 3.68 -10.44 -33.87
C LEU A 72 5.07 -10.21 -34.47
N LEU A 73 5.22 -10.32 -35.80
CA LEU A 73 6.46 -9.96 -36.49
C LEU A 73 6.75 -8.45 -36.41
N GLN A 74 5.70 -7.62 -36.35
CA GLN A 74 5.79 -6.17 -36.23
C GLN A 74 5.79 -5.70 -34.76
N ASN A 75 5.24 -6.50 -33.84
CA ASN A 75 5.21 -6.22 -32.42
C ASN A 75 6.44 -6.83 -31.73
N SER A 76 7.08 -6.06 -30.85
CA SER A 76 8.26 -6.50 -30.13
C SER A 76 7.90 -7.48 -29.01
N VAL A 77 7.77 -8.77 -29.31
CA VAL A 77 7.72 -9.84 -28.28
C VAL A 77 9.08 -9.89 -27.57
N ARG A 78 9.06 -9.83 -26.23
CA ARG A 78 10.27 -9.78 -25.39
C ARG A 78 10.35 -11.00 -24.48
N ALA A 79 11.55 -11.28 -23.97
CA ALA A 79 11.72 -12.28 -22.92
C ALA A 79 10.84 -11.95 -21.71
N GLY A 80 10.13 -12.96 -21.19
CA GLY A 80 9.21 -12.79 -20.07
C GLY A 80 7.75 -12.51 -20.45
N ASP A 81 7.42 -12.28 -21.73
CA ASP A 81 6.04 -12.09 -22.17
C ASP A 81 5.25 -13.39 -22.14
N ASN A 82 3.97 -13.31 -21.82
CA ASN A 82 3.02 -14.41 -21.93
C ASN A 82 2.44 -14.41 -23.33
N VAL A 83 2.47 -15.57 -23.98
CA VAL A 83 2.01 -15.73 -25.36
C VAL A 83 1.13 -16.96 -25.51
N LEU A 84 0.20 -16.90 -26.45
CA LEU A 84 -0.58 -18.05 -26.85
C LEU A 84 0.21 -18.88 -27.87
N PHE A 85 0.60 -20.08 -27.47
CA PHE A 85 1.41 -21.00 -28.26
C PHE A 85 0.59 -22.22 -28.70
N ASP A 86 0.54 -22.49 -29.99
CA ASP A 86 -0.03 -23.74 -30.51
C ASP A 86 1.06 -24.80 -30.67
N PRO A 87 1.09 -25.84 -29.83
CA PRO A 87 2.11 -26.87 -29.88
C PRO A 87 2.01 -27.75 -31.17
N ARG A 88 0.89 -27.72 -31.90
CA ARG A 88 0.70 -28.50 -33.14
C ARG A 88 1.36 -27.83 -34.33
N SER A 89 1.15 -26.54 -34.48
CA SER A 89 1.75 -25.75 -35.56
C SER A 89 3.12 -25.19 -35.18
N VAL A 90 3.45 -25.17 -33.89
CA VAL A 90 4.67 -24.57 -33.31
C VAL A 90 4.73 -23.06 -33.59
N VAL A 91 3.58 -22.38 -33.48
CA VAL A 91 3.42 -20.96 -33.77
C VAL A 91 2.89 -20.24 -32.52
N ILE A 92 3.41 -19.05 -32.28
CA ILE A 92 2.86 -18.08 -31.33
C ILE A 92 1.84 -17.23 -32.09
N THR A 93 0.59 -17.27 -31.65
CA THR A 93 -0.53 -16.62 -32.37
C THR A 93 -0.94 -15.30 -31.74
N GLU A 94 -0.72 -15.10 -30.43
CA GLU A 94 -1.17 -13.92 -29.73
C GLU A 94 -0.21 -13.57 -28.58
N LEU A 95 0.02 -12.26 -28.38
CA LEU A 95 0.69 -11.73 -27.19
C LEU A 95 -0.38 -11.45 -26.13
N LEU A 96 -0.28 -12.14 -25.00
CA LEU A 96 -1.24 -11.98 -23.93
C LEU A 96 -0.80 -10.86 -22.97
N PRO A 97 -1.74 -10.12 -22.39
CA PRO A 97 -1.40 -9.14 -21.34
C PRO A 97 -0.69 -9.82 -20.17
N LYS A 98 0.21 -9.13 -19.52
CA LYS A 98 0.86 -9.59 -18.29
C LYS A 98 -0.13 -9.42 -17.12
N GLU A 99 -0.92 -10.45 -16.84
CA GLU A 99 -2.04 -10.37 -15.89
C GLU A 99 -1.67 -10.37 -14.41
N GLU A 100 -0.51 -10.91 -14.00
CA GLU A 100 -0.34 -11.27 -12.58
C GLU A 100 0.33 -10.22 -11.68
N VAL A 101 1.10 -9.28 -12.22
CA VAL A 101 1.78 -8.25 -11.40
C VAL A 101 1.02 -6.92 -11.40
N GLU A 102 0.16 -6.68 -12.39
CA GLU A 102 -0.66 -5.47 -12.45
C GLU A 102 -1.71 -5.42 -11.34
N GLU A 103 -2.23 -6.58 -10.89
CA GLU A 103 -3.18 -6.63 -9.77
C GLU A 103 -2.51 -6.47 -8.40
N LEU A 104 -1.24 -6.89 -8.24
CA LEU A 104 -0.52 -6.86 -6.96
C LEU A 104 0.18 -5.53 -6.70
N VAL A 105 0.55 -4.82 -7.76
CA VAL A 105 1.26 -3.54 -7.68
C VAL A 105 0.38 -2.46 -8.30
N LEU A 106 -0.31 -1.73 -7.44
CA LEU A 106 -1.04 -0.55 -7.88
C LEU A 106 -0.03 0.56 -8.22
N GLU A 107 0.13 0.85 -9.51
CA GLU A 107 0.79 2.08 -9.95
C GLU A 107 -0.18 3.24 -9.69
N GLU A 108 0.01 3.93 -8.58
CA GLU A 108 -0.77 5.10 -8.22
C GLU A 108 0.01 6.36 -8.58
N ILE A 109 -0.70 7.39 -9.05
CA ILE A 109 -0.21 8.77 -9.00
C ILE A 109 -0.88 9.36 -7.78
N PRO A 110 -0.17 9.51 -6.65
CA PRO A 110 -0.80 9.99 -5.43
C PRO A 110 -1.25 11.44 -5.60
N ASP A 111 -2.49 11.72 -5.21
CA ASP A 111 -3.05 13.09 -5.19
C ASP A 111 -2.98 13.71 -3.78
N VAL A 112 -2.37 13.03 -2.82
CA VAL A 112 -2.20 13.49 -1.44
C VAL A 112 -0.89 14.23 -1.31
N GLY A 113 -0.94 15.49 -0.89
CA GLY A 113 0.23 16.31 -0.59
C GLY A 113 0.51 16.41 0.92
N TYR A 114 1.62 17.04 1.29
CA TYR A 114 1.94 17.33 2.69
C TYR A 114 0.93 18.28 3.33
N GLU A 115 0.30 19.13 2.55
CA GLU A 115 -0.76 20.04 2.97
C GLU A 115 -2.02 19.34 3.46
N ASP A 116 -2.23 18.08 3.06
CA ASP A 116 -3.36 17.26 3.48
C ASP A 116 -3.11 16.50 4.79
N ILE A 117 -1.85 16.53 5.27
CA ILE A 117 -1.43 15.86 6.49
C ILE A 117 -1.38 16.88 7.63
N GLY A 118 -1.96 16.56 8.78
CA GLY A 118 -1.92 17.39 9.98
C GLY A 118 -1.15 16.71 11.10
N GLY A 119 -0.45 17.51 11.94
CA GLY A 119 0.17 17.07 13.17
C GLY A 119 1.36 16.13 13.03
N LEU A 120 2.02 16.10 11.88
CA LEU A 120 3.19 15.24 11.61
C LEU A 120 4.36 16.03 11.02
N GLU A 121 4.49 17.31 11.35
CA GLU A 121 5.47 18.23 10.78
C GLU A 121 6.91 17.71 10.94
N GLY A 122 7.26 17.25 12.14
CA GLY A 122 8.60 16.71 12.41
C GLY A 122 8.91 15.43 11.64
N GLN A 123 7.93 14.57 11.45
CA GLN A 123 8.06 13.35 10.64
C GLN A 123 8.16 13.66 9.16
N ILE A 124 7.40 14.66 8.68
CA ILE A 124 7.48 15.16 7.31
C ILE A 124 8.87 15.74 7.03
N GLU A 125 9.43 16.53 7.95
CA GLU A 125 10.78 17.06 7.82
C GLU A 125 11.81 15.92 7.77
N ALA A 126 11.73 14.95 8.68
CA ALA A 126 12.63 13.81 8.70
C ALA A 126 12.58 12.97 7.41
N ILE A 127 11.41 12.77 6.81
CA ILE A 127 11.32 12.02 5.57
C ILE A 127 11.78 12.84 4.36
N ARG A 128 11.56 14.15 4.37
CA ARG A 128 12.14 15.05 3.34
C ARG A 128 13.65 14.99 3.34
N ASP A 129 14.25 15.03 4.52
CA ASP A 129 15.71 14.94 4.67
C ASP A 129 16.25 13.59 4.21
N ALA A 130 15.52 12.51 4.49
CA ALA A 130 15.95 11.18 4.13
C ALA A 130 15.73 10.84 2.64
N VAL A 131 14.68 11.37 2.01
CA VAL A 131 14.25 10.96 0.66
C VAL A 131 14.49 12.06 -0.37
N GLU A 132 13.99 13.27 -0.11
CA GLU A 132 14.02 14.35 -1.10
C GLU A 132 15.40 15.00 -1.23
N LEU A 133 16.07 15.26 -0.10
CA LEU A 133 17.40 15.91 -0.14
C LEU A 133 18.43 15.11 -0.93
N PRO A 134 18.63 13.80 -0.70
CA PRO A 134 19.60 13.01 -1.47
C PRO A 134 19.26 12.96 -2.96
N PHE A 135 17.97 12.91 -3.29
CA PHE A 135 17.52 12.87 -4.67
C PHE A 135 17.72 14.19 -5.40
N LEU A 136 17.38 15.30 -4.76
CA LEU A 136 17.45 16.63 -5.38
C LEU A 136 18.87 17.19 -5.42
N TYR A 137 19.69 16.84 -4.44
CA TYR A 137 21.04 17.40 -4.25
C TYR A 137 22.13 16.33 -4.25
N ALA A 138 22.02 15.34 -5.15
CA ALA A 138 22.95 14.21 -5.25
C ALA A 138 24.42 14.66 -5.40
N GLU A 139 24.68 15.78 -6.09
CA GLU A 139 26.02 16.34 -6.25
C GLU A 139 26.62 16.78 -4.89
N LEU A 140 25.79 17.45 -4.05
CA LEU A 140 26.23 17.88 -2.71
C LEU A 140 26.48 16.70 -1.80
N PHE A 141 25.67 15.64 -1.88
CA PHE A 141 25.91 14.41 -1.14
C PHE A 141 27.24 13.78 -1.52
N ASN A 142 27.55 13.71 -2.83
CA ASN A 142 28.83 13.21 -3.31
C ASN A 142 30.02 14.08 -2.86
N GLU A 143 29.89 15.41 -2.91
CA GLU A 143 30.93 16.34 -2.43
C GLU A 143 31.25 16.18 -0.94
N HIS A 144 30.23 15.78 -0.14
CA HIS A 144 30.38 15.55 1.30
C HIS A 144 30.64 14.09 1.67
N GLU A 145 30.87 13.23 0.67
CA GLU A 145 31.05 11.77 0.85
C GLU A 145 29.92 11.11 1.66
N LEU A 146 28.68 11.61 1.47
CA LEU A 146 27.48 11.08 2.10
C LEU A 146 26.78 10.10 1.16
N GLU A 147 26.55 8.89 1.65
CA GLU A 147 25.71 7.92 0.94
C GLU A 147 24.22 8.20 1.20
N PRO A 148 23.39 8.29 0.15
CA PRO A 148 21.95 8.42 0.33
C PRO A 148 21.38 7.16 1.01
N PRO A 149 20.39 7.29 1.91
CA PRO A 149 19.74 6.14 2.48
C PRO A 149 19.00 5.36 1.40
N LYS A 150 19.04 4.03 1.46
CA LYS A 150 18.38 3.16 0.48
C LYS A 150 16.90 2.99 0.76
N GLY A 151 16.52 3.15 2.01
CA GLY A 151 15.13 2.99 2.40
C GLY A 151 14.80 3.58 3.76
N VAL A 152 13.51 3.79 3.93
CA VAL A 152 12.90 4.37 5.13
C VAL A 152 11.87 3.41 5.70
N LEU A 153 11.90 3.19 7.02
CA LEU A 153 10.82 2.50 7.73
C LEU A 153 9.96 3.51 8.48
N LEU A 154 8.68 3.57 8.12
CA LEU A 154 7.64 4.26 8.90
C LEU A 154 7.00 3.26 9.85
N TYR A 155 7.10 3.49 11.15
CA TYR A 155 6.54 2.54 12.11
C TYR A 155 5.74 3.22 13.22
N GLY A 156 4.75 2.52 13.76
CA GLY A 156 3.92 3.03 14.84
C GLY A 156 2.46 2.57 14.74
N PRO A 157 1.56 3.08 15.59
CA PRO A 157 0.18 2.62 15.66
C PRO A 157 -0.58 2.70 14.33
N PRO A 158 -1.58 1.83 14.11
CA PRO A 158 -2.43 1.90 12.91
C PRO A 158 -3.25 3.20 12.88
N GLY A 159 -3.61 3.64 11.68
CA GLY A 159 -4.45 4.81 11.47
C GLY A 159 -3.78 6.16 11.78
N CYS A 160 -2.45 6.21 11.99
CA CYS A 160 -1.73 7.44 12.30
C CYS A 160 -1.04 8.10 11.08
N GLY A 161 -1.35 7.69 9.84
CA GLY A 161 -0.95 8.41 8.63
C GLY A 161 0.30 7.90 7.91
N LYS A 162 0.85 6.71 8.24
CA LYS A 162 2.04 6.14 7.57
C LYS A 162 1.93 6.11 6.05
N THR A 163 0.84 5.55 5.54
CA THR A 163 0.56 5.44 4.10
C THR A 163 0.34 6.82 3.45
N LEU A 164 -0.27 7.77 4.19
CA LEU A 164 -0.46 9.15 3.71
C LEU A 164 0.89 9.85 3.51
N ILE A 165 1.81 9.72 4.47
CA ILE A 165 3.17 10.29 4.36
C ILE A 165 3.88 9.72 3.13
N ALA A 166 3.86 8.41 2.92
CA ALA A 166 4.51 7.78 1.78
C ALA A 166 3.95 8.31 0.43
N LYS A 167 2.63 8.50 0.34
CA LYS A 167 1.97 9.09 -0.83
C LYS A 167 2.37 10.55 -1.03
N ALA A 168 2.41 11.34 0.05
CA ALA A 168 2.78 12.76 -0.03
C ALA A 168 4.24 12.96 -0.47
N VAL A 169 5.15 12.09 -0.02
CA VAL A 169 6.55 12.06 -0.49
C VAL A 169 6.60 11.84 -2.01
N ALA A 170 5.84 10.88 -2.51
CA ALA A 170 5.81 10.56 -3.93
C ALA A 170 5.32 11.75 -4.76
N LYS A 171 4.24 12.41 -4.33
CA LYS A 171 3.71 13.62 -5.00
C LYS A 171 4.74 14.75 -4.98
N SER A 172 5.28 15.08 -3.80
CA SER A 172 6.26 16.16 -3.65
C SER A 172 7.50 15.93 -4.50
N LEU A 173 8.00 14.69 -4.56
CA LEU A 173 9.17 14.35 -5.36
C LEU A 173 8.88 14.51 -6.87
N ALA A 174 7.68 14.10 -7.33
CA ALA A 174 7.25 14.30 -8.71
C ALA A 174 7.21 15.79 -9.09
N GLU A 175 6.58 16.62 -8.24
CA GLU A 175 6.47 18.08 -8.46
C GLU A 175 7.85 18.72 -8.56
N LYS A 176 8.77 18.42 -7.65
CA LYS A 176 10.14 18.96 -7.65
C LYS A 176 10.97 18.51 -8.85
N VAL A 177 10.76 17.28 -9.33
CA VAL A 177 11.42 16.80 -10.55
C VAL A 177 10.83 17.51 -11.78
N ALA A 178 9.51 17.71 -11.84
CA ALA A 178 8.86 18.47 -12.89
C ALA A 178 9.42 19.90 -12.99
N GLU A 179 9.50 20.60 -11.86
CA GLU A 179 10.08 21.94 -11.78
C GLU A 179 11.54 22.00 -12.26
N ARG A 180 12.36 21.02 -11.86
CA ARG A 180 13.78 20.99 -12.19
C ARG A 180 14.07 20.62 -13.64
N THR A 181 13.27 19.71 -14.22
CA THR A 181 13.46 19.20 -15.58
C THR A 181 12.69 19.97 -16.63
N GLY A 182 11.75 20.83 -16.23
CA GLY A 182 10.85 21.55 -17.14
C GLY A 182 9.87 20.61 -17.86
N ARG A 183 9.69 19.39 -17.39
CA ARG A 183 8.75 18.42 -17.95
C ARG A 183 7.44 18.49 -17.19
N GLU A 184 6.39 19.01 -17.80
CA GLU A 184 5.03 19.05 -17.21
C GLU A 184 4.46 17.64 -16.96
N ASP A 185 4.99 16.62 -17.64
CA ASP A 185 4.59 15.20 -17.49
C ASP A 185 5.47 14.41 -16.50
N ALA A 186 6.35 15.08 -15.73
CA ALA A 186 7.15 14.37 -14.75
C ALA A 186 6.25 13.80 -13.65
N ARG A 187 6.17 12.47 -13.63
CA ARG A 187 5.40 11.69 -12.66
C ARG A 187 6.36 10.89 -11.81
N SER A 188 6.07 10.73 -10.53
CA SER A 188 6.72 9.69 -9.75
C SER A 188 5.90 8.41 -9.86
N TYR A 189 6.59 7.29 -9.96
CA TYR A 189 5.95 6.00 -9.88
C TYR A 189 5.88 5.56 -8.41
N PHE A 190 4.66 5.39 -7.93
CA PHE A 190 4.40 4.86 -6.60
C PHE A 190 3.88 3.43 -6.73
N LEU A 191 4.77 2.47 -6.46
CA LEU A 191 4.45 1.06 -6.48
C LEU A 191 3.97 0.64 -5.09
N ASN A 192 2.66 0.57 -4.91
CA ASN A 192 2.04 0.22 -3.64
C ASN A 192 1.89 -1.29 -3.52
N VAL A 193 2.61 -1.87 -2.58
CA VAL A 193 2.66 -3.31 -2.31
C VAL A 193 2.09 -3.59 -0.93
N LYS A 194 0.96 -4.29 -0.87
CA LYS A 194 0.36 -4.68 0.39
C LYS A 194 0.88 -6.03 0.84
N GLY A 195 1.41 -6.08 2.06
CA GLY A 195 1.98 -7.27 2.63
C GLY A 195 1.12 -8.53 2.51
N PRO A 196 -0.12 -8.53 3.00
CA PRO A 196 -0.98 -9.71 2.94
C PRO A 196 -1.27 -10.23 1.52
N GLU A 197 -1.28 -9.34 0.52
CA GLU A 197 -1.54 -9.71 -0.88
C GLU A 197 -0.36 -10.45 -1.53
N LEU A 198 0.87 -10.25 -1.03
CA LEU A 198 2.05 -10.99 -1.47
C LEU A 198 2.13 -12.41 -0.92
N LEU A 199 1.44 -12.70 0.19
CA LEU A 199 1.49 -14.03 0.79
C LEU A 199 0.72 -15.04 -0.05
N ASN A 200 1.43 -15.81 -0.85
CA ASN A 200 0.85 -16.89 -1.64
C ASN A 200 1.09 -18.25 -0.96
N LYS A 201 0.15 -19.19 -1.18
CA LYS A 201 0.23 -20.58 -0.67
C LYS A 201 1.31 -21.41 -1.36
N TYR A 202 1.79 -20.97 -2.52
CA TYR A 202 2.77 -21.71 -3.31
C TYR A 202 4.18 -21.24 -2.99
N VAL A 203 5.06 -22.17 -2.67
CA VAL A 203 6.48 -21.91 -2.38
C VAL A 203 7.15 -21.31 -3.61
N GLY A 204 7.93 -20.24 -3.40
CA GLY A 204 8.65 -19.54 -4.49
C GLY A 204 7.85 -18.47 -5.21
N GLU A 205 6.53 -18.42 -5.04
CA GLU A 205 5.69 -17.43 -5.72
C GLU A 205 5.88 -16.02 -5.14
N THR A 206 5.91 -15.91 -3.84
CA THR A 206 6.16 -14.62 -3.15
C THR A 206 7.53 -14.06 -3.50
N GLU A 207 8.57 -14.90 -3.57
CA GLU A 207 9.93 -14.49 -3.98
C GLU A 207 9.95 -14.04 -5.45
N ARG A 208 9.21 -14.71 -6.33
CA ARG A 208 9.06 -14.32 -7.73
C ARG A 208 8.42 -12.93 -7.83
N GLN A 209 7.34 -12.70 -7.10
CA GLN A 209 6.64 -11.42 -7.06
C GLN A 209 7.52 -10.29 -6.54
N ILE A 210 8.30 -10.51 -5.49
CA ILE A 210 9.28 -9.53 -5.00
C ILE A 210 10.28 -9.17 -6.10
N ARG A 211 10.86 -10.15 -6.80
CA ARG A 211 11.79 -9.87 -7.92
C ARG A 211 11.11 -9.06 -9.03
N GLU A 212 9.88 -9.38 -9.38
CA GLU A 212 9.15 -8.68 -10.44
C GLU A 212 8.83 -7.23 -10.06
N ILE A 213 8.51 -6.95 -8.78
CA ILE A 213 8.32 -5.59 -8.26
C ILE A 213 9.61 -4.77 -8.44
N PHE A 214 10.75 -5.30 -8.00
CA PHE A 214 12.03 -4.59 -8.14
C PHE A 214 12.50 -4.47 -9.60
N GLN A 215 12.24 -5.48 -10.41
CA GLN A 215 12.50 -5.40 -11.85
C GLN A 215 11.66 -4.28 -12.51
N ARG A 216 10.38 -4.17 -12.16
CA ARG A 216 9.51 -3.09 -12.64
C ARG A 216 9.98 -1.72 -12.14
N ALA A 217 10.38 -1.63 -10.87
CA ALA A 217 10.97 -0.41 -10.32
C ALA A 217 12.23 0.00 -11.11
N LYS A 218 13.07 -0.95 -11.47
CA LYS A 218 14.27 -0.72 -12.30
C LYS A 218 13.90 -0.20 -13.68
N GLU A 219 13.00 -0.86 -14.38
CA GLU A 219 12.54 -0.46 -15.71
C GLU A 219 12.01 0.98 -15.71
N ARG A 220 11.21 1.35 -14.69
CA ARG A 220 10.70 2.71 -14.53
C ARG A 220 11.78 3.73 -14.16
N SER A 221 12.77 3.34 -13.36
CA SER A 221 13.87 4.24 -12.99
C SER A 221 14.78 4.58 -14.18
N GLU A 222 14.88 3.69 -15.18
CA GLU A 222 15.63 3.92 -16.42
C GLU A 222 15.00 5.00 -17.30
N GLU A 223 13.72 5.31 -17.10
CA GLU A 223 13.04 6.46 -17.71
C GLU A 223 13.50 7.81 -17.11
N GLY A 224 14.34 7.77 -16.06
CA GLY A 224 14.87 8.95 -15.37
C GLY A 224 13.91 9.59 -14.38
N LEU A 225 12.83 8.90 -14.03
CA LEU A 225 11.82 9.35 -13.08
C LEU A 225 12.02 8.70 -11.70
N PRO A 226 11.62 9.37 -10.60
CA PRO A 226 11.68 8.78 -9.27
C PRO A 226 10.67 7.65 -9.13
N VAL A 227 11.12 6.56 -8.54
CA VAL A 227 10.30 5.38 -8.25
C VAL A 227 10.31 5.13 -6.75
N ILE A 228 9.14 5.10 -6.15
CA ILE A 228 8.96 4.73 -4.74
C ILE A 228 8.32 3.35 -4.70
N VAL A 229 9.02 2.38 -4.12
CA VAL A 229 8.46 1.07 -3.79
C VAL A 229 7.99 1.12 -2.35
N PHE A 230 6.68 1.11 -2.17
CA PHE A 230 6.05 1.20 -0.85
C PHE A 230 5.51 -0.15 -0.41
N PHE A 231 6.08 -0.70 0.67
CA PHE A 231 5.58 -1.91 1.30
C PHE A 231 4.70 -1.54 2.50
N ASP A 232 3.40 -1.75 2.39
CA ASP A 232 2.49 -1.59 3.53
C ASP A 232 2.36 -2.89 4.32
N GLU A 233 2.14 -2.77 5.62
CA GLU A 233 2.03 -3.92 6.53
C GLU A 233 3.19 -4.91 6.44
N MET A 234 4.44 -4.40 6.41
CA MET A 234 5.66 -5.23 6.29
C MET A 234 5.74 -6.31 7.36
N ASP A 235 5.19 -6.07 8.54
CA ASP A 235 5.13 -7.03 9.63
C ASP A 235 4.27 -8.27 9.31
N SER A 236 3.51 -8.27 8.23
CA SER A 236 2.78 -9.45 7.78
C SER A 236 3.66 -10.46 7.05
N ILE A 237 4.71 -9.99 6.33
CA ILE A 237 5.54 -10.79 5.43
C ILE A 237 6.95 -11.03 5.97
N PHE A 238 7.57 -9.98 6.49
CA PHE A 238 9.01 -9.96 6.78
C PHE A 238 9.29 -10.17 8.28
N ARG A 239 8.70 -11.24 8.85
CA ARG A 239 8.80 -11.56 10.27
C ARG A 239 10.12 -12.19 10.65
N THR A 240 10.49 -12.03 11.92
CA THR A 240 11.60 -12.75 12.55
C THR A 240 11.29 -14.24 12.57
N ARG A 241 12.27 -15.07 12.21
CA ARG A 241 12.15 -16.54 12.15
C ARG A 241 11.69 -17.13 13.47
N GLY A 242 10.73 -18.08 13.41
CA GLY A 242 10.31 -18.88 14.56
C GLY A 242 9.07 -18.41 15.30
N THR A 243 8.36 -17.40 14.81
CA THR A 243 7.13 -16.89 15.45
C THR A 243 5.82 -17.35 14.80
N GLY A 244 5.86 -18.19 13.75
CA GLY A 244 4.70 -18.62 12.96
C GLY A 244 4.66 -20.11 12.61
N ILE A 245 3.49 -20.56 12.10
CA ILE A 245 3.17 -21.97 11.80
C ILE A 245 3.79 -22.46 10.46
N SER A 246 4.37 -21.57 9.62
CA SER A 246 4.92 -21.92 8.29
C SER A 246 6.37 -21.45 8.14
N SER A 247 7.28 -22.16 8.80
CA SER A 247 8.71 -21.84 8.85
C SER A 247 9.45 -21.89 7.50
N ASP A 248 8.93 -22.60 6.50
CA ASP A 248 9.64 -22.81 5.23
C ASP A 248 9.49 -21.65 4.26
N VAL A 249 8.31 -21.03 4.19
CA VAL A 249 8.03 -19.87 3.33
C VAL A 249 8.73 -18.61 3.87
N GLU A 250 8.67 -18.38 5.20
CA GLU A 250 9.33 -17.23 5.83
C GLU A 250 10.87 -17.29 5.70
N SER A 251 11.45 -18.49 5.55
CA SER A 251 12.91 -18.65 5.48
C SER A 251 13.54 -18.12 4.18
N THR A 252 12.78 -17.96 3.10
CA THR A 252 13.26 -17.59 1.76
C THR A 252 12.88 -16.17 1.36
N ILE A 253 11.76 -15.65 1.87
CA ILE A 253 11.24 -14.32 1.52
C ILE A 253 12.17 -13.20 2.00
N VAL A 254 12.61 -13.24 3.27
CA VAL A 254 13.51 -12.23 3.83
C VAL A 254 14.84 -12.17 3.07
N PRO A 255 15.55 -13.29 2.81
CA PRO A 255 16.76 -13.28 1.97
C PRO A 255 16.54 -12.71 0.57
N GLN A 256 15.39 -12.99 -0.06
CA GLN A 256 15.07 -12.43 -1.37
C GLN A 256 14.94 -10.91 -1.31
N LEU A 257 14.17 -10.36 -0.36
CA LEU A 257 14.06 -8.91 -0.18
C LEU A 257 15.44 -8.27 0.09
N LEU A 258 16.26 -8.90 0.93
CA LEU A 258 17.60 -8.40 1.22
C LEU A 258 18.48 -8.34 -0.03
N SER A 259 18.40 -9.36 -0.89
CA SER A 259 19.11 -9.39 -2.17
C SER A 259 18.68 -8.26 -3.10
N GLU A 260 17.38 -7.98 -3.15
CA GLU A 260 16.85 -6.88 -3.98
C GLU A 260 17.26 -5.51 -3.41
N LEU A 261 17.15 -5.31 -2.08
CA LEU A 261 17.58 -4.07 -1.41
C LEU A 261 19.09 -3.80 -1.61
N ASP A 262 19.91 -4.84 -1.50
CA ASP A 262 21.35 -4.72 -1.77
C ASP A 262 21.61 -4.39 -3.26
N GLY A 263 20.75 -4.86 -4.17
CA GLY A 263 20.78 -4.53 -5.60
C GLY A 263 20.36 -3.09 -5.95
N VAL A 264 19.58 -2.43 -5.09
CA VAL A 264 19.11 -1.03 -5.30
C VAL A 264 20.28 -0.03 -5.34
N GLU A 265 21.46 -0.35 -4.80
CA GLU A 265 22.65 0.50 -4.89
C GLU A 265 23.01 0.96 -6.32
N THR A 266 22.66 0.14 -7.30
CA THR A 266 22.92 0.45 -8.71
C THR A 266 21.81 1.31 -9.34
N LEU A 267 20.70 1.52 -8.65
CA LEU A 267 19.51 2.23 -9.15
C LEU A 267 19.45 3.64 -8.56
N LYS A 268 19.84 4.64 -9.33
CA LYS A 268 19.96 6.03 -8.85
C LYS A 268 18.64 6.70 -8.43
N ASN A 269 17.49 6.15 -8.83
CA ASN A 269 16.17 6.82 -8.71
C ASN A 269 15.13 5.94 -8.02
N VAL A 270 15.51 4.86 -7.34
CA VAL A 270 14.57 3.98 -6.62
C VAL A 270 14.76 4.16 -5.12
N ILE A 271 13.66 4.36 -4.42
CA ILE A 271 13.61 4.48 -2.97
C ILE A 271 12.60 3.48 -2.43
N VAL A 272 12.98 2.75 -1.38
CA VAL A 272 12.10 1.80 -0.71
C VAL A 272 11.56 2.41 0.57
N ILE A 273 10.25 2.46 0.72
CA ILE A 273 9.59 2.91 1.95
C ILE A 273 8.78 1.73 2.51
N GLY A 274 9.11 1.32 3.72
CA GLY A 274 8.34 0.32 4.43
C GLY A 274 7.40 0.95 5.46
N ALA A 275 6.21 0.40 5.66
CA ALA A 275 5.32 0.75 6.75
C ALA A 275 4.99 -0.47 7.60
N SER A 276 5.00 -0.30 8.92
CA SER A 276 4.67 -1.37 9.86
C SER A 276 3.92 -0.84 11.07
N ASN A 277 2.97 -1.63 11.55
CA ASN A 277 2.33 -1.41 12.83
C ASN A 277 3.13 -2.04 13.99
N ARG A 278 4.03 -2.97 13.67
CA ARG A 278 4.79 -3.81 14.61
C ARG A 278 6.25 -3.96 14.19
N GLU A 279 7.06 -2.92 14.43
CA GLU A 279 8.50 -2.92 14.11
C GLU A 279 9.27 -4.08 14.74
N ASP A 280 8.82 -4.51 15.92
CA ASP A 280 9.42 -5.60 16.68
C ASP A 280 9.28 -6.98 16.03
N LEU A 281 8.33 -7.14 15.11
CA LEU A 281 8.15 -8.37 14.35
C LEU A 281 9.02 -8.42 13.08
N ILE A 282 9.50 -7.27 12.59
CA ILE A 282 10.32 -7.23 11.37
C ILE A 282 11.69 -7.84 11.65
N ASP A 283 12.19 -8.64 10.71
CA ASP A 283 13.53 -9.21 10.81
C ASP A 283 14.59 -8.11 10.92
N PRO A 284 15.44 -8.13 11.98
CA PRO A 284 16.47 -7.11 12.20
C PRO A 284 17.46 -6.96 11.03
N ALA A 285 17.63 -7.97 10.19
CA ALA A 285 18.51 -7.90 9.03
C ALA A 285 18.05 -6.86 7.99
N ILE A 286 16.72 -6.61 7.89
CA ILE A 286 16.16 -5.60 6.98
C ILE A 286 16.46 -4.18 7.49
N LEU A 287 16.57 -4.03 8.80
CA LEU A 287 16.74 -2.74 9.48
C LEU A 287 18.21 -2.35 9.70
N ARG A 288 19.15 -3.07 9.08
CA ARG A 288 20.59 -2.76 9.17
C ARG A 288 20.97 -1.59 8.26
N PRO A 289 22.05 -0.84 8.60
CA PRO A 289 22.60 0.18 7.73
C PRO A 289 22.81 -0.33 6.30
N GLY A 290 22.48 0.52 5.34
CA GLY A 290 22.54 0.17 3.91
C GLY A 290 21.27 -0.54 3.38
N ARG A 291 20.17 -0.59 4.14
CA ARG A 291 18.86 -1.16 3.75
C ARG A 291 17.74 -0.21 4.15
N LEU A 292 16.83 -0.60 5.06
CA LEU A 292 15.87 0.32 5.68
C LEU A 292 16.51 0.93 6.94
N ASP A 293 17.46 1.80 6.74
CA ASP A 293 18.33 2.33 7.80
C ASP A 293 17.76 3.58 8.45
N VAL A 294 16.93 4.35 7.76
CA VAL A 294 16.20 5.47 8.35
C VAL A 294 14.88 4.99 8.95
N LYS A 295 14.71 5.23 10.25
CA LYS A 295 13.51 4.84 10.99
C LYS A 295 12.78 6.05 11.50
N ILE A 296 11.53 6.24 11.07
CA ILE A 296 10.68 7.35 11.46
C ILE A 296 9.50 6.81 12.25
N LYS A 297 9.41 7.18 13.51
CA LYS A 297 8.32 6.80 14.39
C LYS A 297 7.13 7.72 14.17
N ILE A 298 5.99 7.12 13.87
CA ILE A 298 4.71 7.82 13.79
C ILE A 298 3.95 7.50 15.07
N GLU A 299 3.75 8.51 15.90
CA GLU A 299 3.05 8.35 17.17
C GLU A 299 1.56 8.69 17.04
N ARG A 300 0.80 8.38 18.10
CA ARG A 300 -0.58 8.87 18.20
C ARG A 300 -0.56 10.38 18.37
N PRO A 301 -1.52 11.10 17.75
CA PRO A 301 -1.54 12.55 17.87
C PRO A 301 -1.81 12.99 19.30
N ASP A 302 -1.07 13.96 19.79
CA ASP A 302 -1.42 14.72 20.99
C ASP A 302 -2.59 15.69 20.71
N ALA A 303 -3.03 16.47 21.70
CA ALA A 303 -4.16 17.37 21.55
C ALA A 303 -3.94 18.45 20.46
N ALA A 304 -2.73 18.99 20.37
CA ALA A 304 -2.41 20.01 19.38
C ALA A 304 -2.38 19.41 17.96
N GLN A 305 -1.71 18.28 17.80
CA GLN A 305 -1.66 17.53 16.55
C GLN A 305 -3.05 17.05 16.10
N ALA A 306 -3.89 16.63 17.05
CA ALA A 306 -5.28 16.24 16.77
C ALA A 306 -6.14 17.40 16.27
N MET A 307 -5.88 18.64 16.76
CA MET A 307 -6.52 19.84 16.21
C MET A 307 -6.15 20.07 14.75
N ASP A 308 -4.87 19.92 14.41
CA ASP A 308 -4.39 20.07 13.02
C ASP A 308 -4.98 18.98 12.12
N VAL A 309 -5.03 17.72 12.59
CA VAL A 309 -5.67 16.63 11.87
C VAL A 309 -7.16 16.95 11.63
N MET A 310 -7.90 17.35 12.67
CA MET A 310 -9.34 17.64 12.54
C MET A 310 -9.60 18.82 11.62
N ALA A 311 -8.71 19.83 11.59
CA ALA A 311 -8.84 20.99 10.71
C ALA A 311 -8.74 20.63 9.22
N LYS A 312 -8.06 19.52 8.85
CA LYS A 312 -8.04 19.03 7.49
C LYS A 312 -9.40 18.53 7.00
N TYR A 313 -10.22 18.05 7.93
CA TYR A 313 -11.55 17.50 7.61
C TYR A 313 -12.71 18.44 7.92
N LEU A 314 -12.58 19.33 8.92
CA LEU A 314 -13.58 20.34 9.31
C LEU A 314 -13.04 21.74 9.03
N HIS A 315 -13.17 22.19 7.80
CA HIS A 315 -12.69 23.49 7.31
C HIS A 315 -13.86 24.37 6.82
N PRO A 316 -13.65 25.68 6.57
CA PRO A 316 -14.72 26.62 6.22
C PRO A 316 -15.51 26.28 4.96
N SER A 317 -15.01 25.43 4.05
CA SER A 317 -15.80 24.97 2.89
C SER A 317 -16.87 23.93 3.26
N VAL A 318 -16.79 23.35 4.47
CA VAL A 318 -17.82 22.45 4.99
C VAL A 318 -18.99 23.29 5.51
N PRO A 319 -20.22 22.99 5.16
CA PRO A 319 -21.38 23.73 5.68
C PRO A 319 -21.45 23.62 7.22
N ILE A 320 -21.31 24.74 7.90
CA ILE A 320 -21.49 24.87 9.36
C ILE A 320 -22.86 25.44 9.64
N HIS A 321 -23.50 25.00 10.70
CA HIS A 321 -24.85 25.46 11.06
C HIS A 321 -24.86 26.95 11.44
N PRO A 322 -25.86 27.74 10.98
CA PRO A 322 -25.93 29.17 11.25
C PRO A 322 -25.85 29.54 12.74
N ASP A 323 -26.41 28.73 13.63
CA ASP A 323 -26.34 28.94 15.07
C ASP A 323 -24.91 28.91 15.60
N GLU A 324 -24.06 28.01 15.07
CA GLU A 324 -22.66 27.93 15.46
C GLU A 324 -21.88 29.15 14.95
N VAL A 325 -22.14 29.55 13.73
CA VAL A 325 -21.53 30.76 13.13
C VAL A 325 -21.99 32.01 13.86
N GLY A 326 -23.28 32.08 14.23
CA GLY A 326 -23.88 33.21 14.99
C GLY A 326 -23.25 33.40 16.38
N LYS A 327 -22.87 32.31 17.08
CA LYS A 327 -22.16 32.36 18.37
C LYS A 327 -20.81 33.09 18.28
N HIS A 328 -20.25 33.20 17.09
CA HIS A 328 -18.93 33.78 16.82
C HIS A 328 -18.99 35.00 15.89
N GLY A 329 -20.09 35.77 15.95
CA GLY A 329 -20.23 37.04 15.26
C GLY A 329 -20.29 36.93 13.74
N GLY A 330 -20.61 35.77 13.18
CA GLY A 330 -20.66 35.53 11.73
C GLY A 330 -19.34 35.08 11.11
N ASP A 331 -18.27 34.96 11.90
CA ASP A 331 -16.97 34.48 11.42
C ASP A 331 -16.94 32.95 11.34
N LEU A 332 -16.93 32.44 10.12
CA LEU A 332 -16.95 31.01 9.82
C LEU A 332 -15.62 30.31 10.20
N GLN A 333 -14.48 31.00 10.02
CA GLN A 333 -13.18 30.42 10.39
C GLN A 333 -13.07 30.27 11.89
N LEU A 334 -13.47 31.32 12.64
CA LEU A 334 -13.48 31.28 14.11
C LEU A 334 -14.47 30.23 14.62
N ALA A 335 -15.65 30.09 13.99
CA ALA A 335 -16.61 29.05 14.35
C ALA A 335 -16.03 27.65 14.19
N CYS A 336 -15.42 27.35 13.03
CA CYS A 336 -14.75 26.06 12.80
C CYS A 336 -13.67 25.80 13.84
N HIS A 337 -12.79 26.78 14.06
CA HIS A 337 -11.68 26.63 15.02
C HIS A 337 -12.20 26.34 16.44
N ARG A 338 -13.23 27.06 16.90
CA ARG A 338 -13.83 26.84 18.22
C ARG A 338 -14.59 25.51 18.35
N MET A 339 -15.19 25.05 17.25
CA MET A 339 -15.81 23.72 17.24
C MET A 339 -14.74 22.62 17.35
N ILE A 340 -13.62 22.75 16.63
CA ILE A 340 -12.49 21.84 16.71
C ILE A 340 -11.92 21.82 18.12
N GLU A 341 -11.58 23.00 18.67
CA GLU A 341 -11.03 23.16 20.01
C GLU A 341 -11.88 22.44 21.09
N LYS A 342 -13.19 22.72 21.13
CA LYS A 342 -14.09 22.07 22.08
C LYS A 342 -14.20 20.57 21.88
N THR A 343 -14.14 20.10 20.63
CA THR A 343 -14.21 18.68 20.31
C THR A 343 -12.97 17.97 20.82
N ILE A 344 -11.80 18.54 20.58
CA ILE A 344 -10.51 17.97 21.00
C ILE A 344 -10.38 18.06 22.55
N GLU A 345 -10.75 19.18 23.17
CA GLU A 345 -10.78 19.28 24.64
C GLU A 345 -11.62 18.14 25.25
N ARG A 346 -12.79 17.87 24.67
CA ARG A 346 -13.64 16.77 25.12
C ARG A 346 -13.02 15.40 24.91
N MET A 347 -12.40 15.14 23.75
CA MET A 347 -11.75 13.86 23.44
C MET A 347 -10.54 13.57 24.34
N TYR A 348 -9.80 14.63 24.71
CA TYR A 348 -8.56 14.49 25.47
C TYR A 348 -8.74 14.69 26.98
N ALA A 349 -9.95 15.03 27.44
CA ALA A 349 -10.24 15.18 28.86
C ALA A 349 -10.08 13.86 29.63
N ALA A 350 -9.36 13.86 30.74
CA ALA A 350 -9.29 12.70 31.63
C ALA A 350 -10.51 12.68 32.58
N SER A 351 -11.72 12.66 32.02
CA SER A 351 -12.99 12.63 32.73
C SER A 351 -13.50 11.19 32.89
N ASP A 352 -14.45 10.99 33.80
CA ASP A 352 -15.08 9.69 34.00
C ASP A 352 -15.81 9.20 32.76
N GLU A 353 -16.35 10.12 31.95
CA GLU A 353 -17.00 9.81 30.67
C GLU A 353 -16.04 9.24 29.61
N ASN A 354 -14.75 9.59 29.70
CA ASN A 354 -13.71 9.20 28.76
C ASN A 354 -12.87 8.02 29.26
N ARG A 355 -13.20 7.42 30.40
CA ARG A 355 -12.56 6.19 30.85
C ARG A 355 -12.88 5.06 29.89
N PHE A 356 -11.85 4.44 29.33
CA PHE A 356 -12.01 3.40 28.33
C PHE A 356 -11.69 2.01 28.87
N LEU A 357 -10.50 1.84 29.42
CA LEU A 357 -10.03 0.56 29.92
C LEU A 357 -9.34 0.70 31.29
N GLU A 358 -9.46 -0.32 32.13
CA GLU A 358 -8.61 -0.55 33.30
C GLU A 358 -7.65 -1.69 32.99
N VAL A 359 -6.36 -1.43 33.09
CA VAL A 359 -5.29 -2.39 32.88
C VAL A 359 -4.68 -2.75 34.23
N THR A 360 -4.48 -4.04 34.48
CA THR A 360 -3.80 -4.55 35.68
C THR A 360 -2.48 -5.19 35.26
N TYR A 361 -1.39 -4.74 35.85
CA TYR A 361 -0.04 -5.23 35.60
C TYR A 361 0.31 -6.44 36.50
N ALA A 362 1.38 -7.16 36.14
CA ALA A 362 1.87 -8.28 36.94
C ALA A 362 2.37 -7.84 38.35
N SER A 363 2.74 -6.59 38.50
CA SER A 363 3.05 -5.97 39.81
C SER A 363 1.84 -5.81 40.74
N GLY A 364 0.62 -5.94 40.16
CA GLY A 364 -0.64 -5.65 40.86
C GLY A 364 -1.11 -4.21 40.70
N ASP A 365 -0.31 -3.33 40.08
CA ASP A 365 -0.69 -1.97 39.81
C ASP A 365 -1.81 -1.91 38.79
N LYS A 366 -2.67 -0.89 38.95
CA LYS A 366 -3.79 -0.63 38.04
C LYS A 366 -3.64 0.73 37.40
N GLU A 367 -3.93 0.79 36.12
CA GLU A 367 -3.92 2.01 35.31
C GLU A 367 -5.22 2.17 34.54
N ILE A 368 -5.76 3.39 34.54
CA ILE A 368 -6.95 3.72 33.74
C ILE A 368 -6.47 4.39 32.45
N LEU A 369 -6.82 3.81 31.32
CA LEU A 369 -6.60 4.38 30.01
C LEU A 369 -7.85 5.10 29.54
N TYR A 370 -7.66 6.28 28.97
CA TYR A 370 -8.70 7.18 28.49
C TYR A 370 -8.78 7.14 26.95
N PHE A 371 -9.80 7.75 26.37
CA PHE A 371 -9.94 7.89 24.94
C PHE A 371 -8.70 8.47 24.25
N LYS A 372 -8.08 9.49 24.87
CA LYS A 372 -6.86 10.13 24.36
C LYS A 372 -5.72 9.15 24.09
N ASP A 373 -5.64 8.05 24.83
CA ASP A 373 -4.56 7.07 24.72
C ASP A 373 -4.72 6.15 23.49
N PHE A 374 -5.91 6.20 22.84
CA PHE A 374 -6.27 5.40 21.67
C PHE A 374 -6.48 6.22 20.41
N ASN A 375 -6.60 7.53 20.51
CA ASN A 375 -6.87 8.40 19.38
C ASN A 375 -5.87 8.19 18.24
N SER A 376 -6.39 8.17 17.01
CA SER A 376 -5.61 8.12 15.78
C SER A 376 -6.16 9.09 14.74
N GLY A 377 -5.38 9.41 13.72
CA GLY A 377 -5.84 10.25 12.63
C GLY A 377 -7.10 9.72 11.94
N ALA A 378 -7.17 8.40 11.74
CA ALA A 378 -8.32 7.73 11.15
C ALA A 378 -9.58 7.86 12.03
N MET A 379 -9.46 7.75 13.35
CA MET A 379 -10.59 7.95 14.26
C MET A 379 -11.10 9.40 14.21
N ILE A 380 -10.19 10.38 14.18
CA ILE A 380 -10.56 11.80 14.06
C ILE A 380 -11.30 12.05 12.73
N GLU A 381 -10.81 11.49 11.63
CA GLU A 381 -11.50 11.55 10.34
C GLU A 381 -12.90 10.94 10.43
N ASN A 382 -13.03 9.75 11.01
CA ASN A 382 -14.32 9.08 11.15
C ASN A 382 -15.31 9.89 11.97
N ILE A 383 -14.87 10.50 13.07
CA ILE A 383 -15.71 11.39 13.90
C ILE A 383 -16.28 12.54 13.04
N VAL A 384 -15.44 13.22 12.27
CA VAL A 384 -15.88 14.31 11.40
C VAL A 384 -16.81 13.81 10.30
N ARG A 385 -16.51 12.65 9.68
CA ARG A 385 -17.36 12.03 8.65
C ARG A 385 -18.74 11.65 9.20
N ARG A 386 -18.84 11.12 10.42
CA ARG A 386 -20.10 10.82 11.11
C ARG A 386 -20.88 12.09 11.37
N ALA A 387 -20.25 13.11 11.92
CA ALA A 387 -20.90 14.41 12.17
C ALA A 387 -21.44 15.04 10.89
N LYS A 388 -20.70 15.00 9.79
CA LYS A 388 -21.17 15.44 8.46
C LYS A 388 -22.39 14.62 8.00
N LYS A 389 -22.38 13.31 8.20
CA LYS A 389 -23.50 12.41 7.84
C LYS A 389 -24.77 12.73 8.66
N ASP A 390 -24.60 13.01 9.95
CA ASP A 390 -25.73 13.36 10.82
C ASP A 390 -26.30 14.75 10.48
N ALA A 391 -25.46 15.70 10.12
CA ALA A 391 -25.89 17.00 9.59
C ALA A 391 -26.70 16.84 8.28
N ILE A 392 -26.29 15.94 7.39
CA ILE A 392 -27.05 15.64 6.15
C ILE A 392 -28.41 15.01 6.50
N LYS A 393 -28.46 14.02 7.40
CA LYS A 393 -29.74 13.41 7.84
C LYS A 393 -30.69 14.45 8.45
N ARG A 394 -30.16 15.37 9.28
CA ARG A 394 -30.93 16.47 9.86
C ARG A 394 -31.48 17.41 8.79
N PHE A 395 -30.67 17.75 7.79
CA PHE A 395 -31.11 18.57 6.68
C PHE A 395 -32.27 17.89 5.90
N LEU A 396 -32.15 16.62 5.59
CA LEU A 396 -33.20 15.87 4.87
C LEU A 396 -34.49 15.74 5.68
N SER A 397 -34.42 15.67 7.01
CA SER A 397 -35.59 15.48 7.88
C SER A 397 -36.22 16.78 8.35
N LYS A 398 -35.42 17.82 8.60
CA LYS A 398 -35.86 19.08 9.23
C LYS A 398 -35.53 20.34 8.42
N GLY A 399 -34.81 20.23 7.32
CA GLY A 399 -34.36 21.38 6.52
C GLY A 399 -33.20 22.17 7.14
N GLU A 400 -32.60 21.72 8.27
CA GLU A 400 -31.53 22.41 8.97
C GLU A 400 -30.18 22.01 8.36
N LYS A 401 -29.53 22.94 7.67
CA LYS A 401 -28.24 22.69 6.97
C LYS A 401 -27.06 23.03 7.86
N GLY A 402 -26.02 22.19 7.77
CA GLY A 402 -24.70 22.43 8.37
C GLY A 402 -24.40 21.62 9.62
N VAL A 403 -23.11 21.42 9.89
CA VAL A 403 -22.60 20.67 11.04
C VAL A 403 -22.75 21.51 12.32
N LYS A 404 -23.21 20.89 13.40
CA LYS A 404 -23.29 21.44 14.76
C LYS A 404 -22.22 20.83 15.65
N GLY A 405 -21.84 21.51 16.73
CA GLY A 405 -20.95 20.94 17.75
C GLY A 405 -21.51 19.68 18.40
N GLU A 406 -22.84 19.60 18.54
CA GLU A 406 -23.52 18.41 19.05
C GLU A 406 -23.33 17.17 18.17
N ASP A 407 -23.30 17.34 16.83
CA ASP A 407 -23.04 16.24 15.89
C ASP A 407 -21.66 15.63 16.12
N LEU A 408 -20.64 16.47 16.38
CA LEU A 408 -19.29 16.02 16.71
C LEU A 408 -19.26 15.28 18.07
N PHE A 409 -19.99 15.77 19.06
CA PHE A 409 -20.04 15.11 20.38
C PHE A 409 -20.77 13.76 20.32
N HIS A 410 -21.81 13.62 19.51
CA HIS A 410 -22.45 12.34 19.24
C HIS A 410 -21.50 11.40 18.53
N ALA A 411 -20.83 11.90 17.48
CA ALA A 411 -19.89 11.11 16.69
C ALA A 411 -18.73 10.57 17.53
N ILE A 412 -18.22 11.33 18.52
CA ILE A 412 -17.20 10.83 19.47
C ILE A 412 -17.71 9.61 20.22
N ARG A 413 -18.89 9.68 20.80
CA ARG A 413 -19.47 8.57 21.57
C ARG A 413 -19.68 7.32 20.71
N ASP A 414 -20.18 7.50 19.50
CA ASP A 414 -20.45 6.40 18.59
C ASP A 414 -19.12 5.74 18.13
N GLU A 415 -18.09 6.54 17.84
CA GLU A 415 -16.78 6.03 17.44
C GLU A 415 -16.15 5.19 18.55
N PHE A 416 -16.16 5.66 19.79
CA PHE A 416 -15.60 4.92 20.90
C PHE A 416 -16.44 3.71 21.30
N LYS A 417 -17.77 3.77 21.15
CA LYS A 417 -18.63 2.62 21.38
C LYS A 417 -18.39 1.49 20.38
N GLU A 418 -18.19 1.81 19.09
CA GLU A 418 -17.85 0.80 18.10
C GLU A 418 -16.45 0.21 18.31
N ASN A 419 -15.53 1.00 18.84
CA ASN A 419 -14.19 0.54 19.20
C ASN A 419 -14.16 -0.23 20.55
N GLU A 420 -15.24 -0.27 21.31
CA GLU A 420 -15.36 -1.09 22.54
C GLU A 420 -15.24 -2.58 22.25
N ASP A 421 -15.75 -3.04 21.10
CA ASP A 421 -15.71 -4.44 20.68
C ASP A 421 -14.35 -4.85 20.06
N LEU A 422 -13.45 -3.88 19.81
CA LEU A 422 -12.15 -4.13 19.18
C LEU A 422 -11.03 -4.67 20.10
N PRO A 423 -11.08 -4.58 21.44
CA PRO A 423 -10.02 -5.14 22.27
C PRO A 423 -10.01 -6.68 22.38
N ASN A 424 -10.35 -7.38 21.32
CA ASN A 424 -10.18 -8.83 21.22
C ASN A 424 -8.73 -9.27 20.98
N THR A 425 -7.74 -8.40 21.17
CA THR A 425 -6.36 -8.84 21.27
C THR A 425 -6.14 -9.44 22.65
N THR A 426 -6.31 -10.74 22.71
CA THR A 426 -5.97 -11.58 23.87
C THR A 426 -4.48 -11.57 24.22
N ASN A 427 -3.66 -10.79 23.50
CA ASN A 427 -2.24 -10.70 23.71
C ASN A 427 -1.91 -9.54 24.68
N PRO A 428 -1.48 -9.82 25.91
CA PRO A 428 -1.10 -8.81 26.90
C PRO A 428 0.01 -7.88 26.41
N ASP A 429 0.89 -8.35 25.54
CA ASP A 429 2.02 -7.57 25.03
C ASP A 429 1.58 -6.43 24.08
N ASP A 430 0.48 -6.60 23.35
CA ASP A 430 -0.07 -5.54 22.50
C ASP A 430 -0.62 -4.38 23.35
N TRP A 431 -1.21 -4.70 24.49
CA TRP A 431 -1.71 -3.71 25.44
C TRP A 431 -0.59 -2.97 26.20
N ALA A 432 0.50 -3.68 26.55
CA ALA A 432 1.66 -3.06 27.20
C ALA A 432 2.30 -1.97 26.34
N ARG A 433 2.18 -2.08 25.01
CA ARG A 433 2.67 -1.06 24.06
C ARG A 433 1.75 0.14 23.94
N ILE A 434 0.45 -0.08 24.02
CA ILE A 434 -0.54 0.99 24.00
C ILE A 434 -0.39 1.86 25.25
N SER A 435 -0.17 1.25 26.43
CA SER A 435 0.01 1.96 27.71
C SER A 435 1.36 2.69 27.84
N GLY A 436 2.31 2.44 26.91
CA GLY A 436 3.62 3.10 26.92
C GLY A 436 4.59 2.66 28.02
N LYS A 437 4.20 1.77 28.93
CA LYS A 437 5.08 1.20 29.95
C LYS A 437 5.82 -0.01 29.37
N LYS A 438 7.05 0.21 28.94
CA LYS A 438 7.94 -0.85 28.48
C LYS A 438 8.36 -1.74 29.66
N GLY A 439 8.07 -3.04 29.57
CA GLY A 439 8.64 -4.06 30.46
C GLY A 439 7.72 -4.62 31.52
N GLU A 440 6.53 -4.10 31.76
CA GLU A 440 5.56 -4.67 32.68
C GLU A 440 4.51 -5.51 31.93
N ARG A 441 4.38 -6.78 32.37
CA ARG A 441 3.41 -7.70 31.78
C ARG A 441 2.01 -7.37 32.26
N ILE A 442 1.08 -7.15 31.32
CA ILE A 442 -0.35 -6.99 31.59
C ILE A 442 -0.95 -8.35 31.88
N VAL A 443 -1.68 -8.45 32.98
CA VAL A 443 -2.31 -9.69 33.43
C VAL A 443 -3.83 -9.66 33.19
N TYR A 444 -4.43 -8.47 33.24
CA TYR A 444 -5.87 -8.32 33.11
C TYR A 444 -6.25 -6.97 32.51
N VAL A 445 -7.25 -6.98 31.62
CA VAL A 445 -7.84 -5.78 31.02
C VAL A 445 -9.35 -5.80 31.23
N ARG A 446 -9.91 -4.69 31.68
CA ARG A 446 -11.34 -4.53 31.89
C ARG A 446 -11.84 -3.30 31.15
N THR A 447 -12.88 -3.46 30.35
CA THR A 447 -13.59 -2.34 29.70
C THR A 447 -14.45 -1.59 30.73
N LEU A 448 -14.37 -0.27 30.72
CA LEU A 448 -15.10 0.61 31.64
C LEU A 448 -16.30 1.28 30.98
N LEU A 449 -16.43 1.26 29.67
CA LEU A 449 -17.58 1.76 28.93
C LEU A 449 -18.83 0.93 29.27
N GLY A 450 -19.94 1.58 29.58
CA GLY A 450 -21.23 0.90 29.77
C GLY A 450 -21.55 0.47 31.20
N LEU A 451 -20.77 0.85 32.20
CA LEU A 451 -21.08 0.49 33.59
C LEU A 451 -22.29 1.22 34.23
N GLU A 452 -22.98 2.10 33.50
CA GLU A 452 -24.23 2.74 33.96
C GLU A 452 -25.50 1.95 33.67
N GLY A 453 -25.45 0.69 33.32
CA GLY A 453 -26.68 -0.12 33.14
C GLY A 453 -26.46 -1.46 32.48
N ASP A 454 -26.06 -2.38 33.16
CA ASP A 454 -26.31 -3.83 33.14
C ASP A 454 -25.01 -4.62 33.30
N GLY A 455 -24.94 -5.35 34.41
CA GLY A 455 -23.75 -6.11 34.80
C GLY A 455 -23.48 -7.29 33.86
N ARG A 456 -22.84 -7.07 32.73
CA ARG A 456 -22.21 -8.13 31.95
C ARG A 456 -20.87 -8.47 32.57
N GLN A 457 -20.81 -9.69 33.12
CA GLN A 457 -19.59 -10.29 33.65
C GLN A 457 -18.57 -10.45 32.52
N VAL A 458 -17.40 -9.89 32.72
CA VAL A 458 -16.24 -10.01 31.85
C VAL A 458 -15.71 -11.43 31.91
N GLU A 459 -15.48 -12.04 30.75
CA GLU A 459 -14.78 -13.32 30.62
C GLU A 459 -13.36 -13.22 31.21
N ARG A 460 -13.05 -14.11 32.12
CA ARG A 460 -11.69 -14.30 32.63
C ARG A 460 -10.84 -14.87 31.50
N VAL A 461 -9.90 -14.11 30.99
CA VAL A 461 -8.84 -14.67 30.16
C VAL A 461 -7.95 -15.53 31.07
N SER A 462 -8.21 -16.83 31.07
CA SER A 462 -7.36 -17.84 31.71
C SER A 462 -6.06 -17.88 30.92
N ALA A 463 -4.94 -17.57 31.59
CA ALA A 463 -3.61 -17.76 31.03
C ALA A 463 -3.44 -19.22 30.64
N GLY A 464 -3.61 -19.53 29.36
CA GLY A 464 -3.38 -20.84 28.78
C GLY A 464 -1.91 -21.20 28.91
N GLN A 465 -1.64 -22.34 29.52
CA GLN A 465 -0.36 -23.02 29.55
C GLN A 465 0.16 -23.18 28.11
N TYR A 466 1.27 -22.54 27.83
CA TYR A 466 2.19 -23.02 26.81
C TYR A 466 3.57 -23.11 27.46
N LEU A 467 3.91 -24.39 27.79
CA LEU A 467 5.26 -24.86 27.96
C LEU A 467 5.93 -24.98 26.59
#